data_a903d7d627e29b0be20c8fd02fd237de
#
_entry.id   a903d7d627e29b0be20c8fd02fd237de
#
_cell.length_a   1.000
_cell.length_b   1.000
_cell.length_c   1.000
_cell.angle_alpha   90.00
_cell.angle_beta   90.00
_cell.angle_gamma   90.00
#
_symmetry.space_group_name_H-M   'P 1'
#
loop_
_entity.id
_entity.type
_entity.pdbx_description
1 polymer ?
#
loop_
_entity_poly.entity_id
_entity_poly.type
_entity_poly.pdbx_seq_one_letter_code
_entity_poly.pdbx_strand_id
1 'polypeptide(L)'
;MVKEWNSRRVSVLGQVNKPGTVAYFPRMTIVDAIAAVGGFTGIAAKNSVTLRREREGRVVSHTYPVADISEGRAGNVTLVPGDVLVVEERLF
;
A
#
# COMPACT_ATOMS: atom_id res chain seq x y z
N MET A 1 -1.87 -9.95 26.93
CA MET A 1 -2.37 -8.98 26.25
C MET A 1 -2.52 -9.25 24.86
N VAL A 2 -3.51 -8.92 24.36
CA VAL A 2 -3.87 -9.35 23.07
C VAL A 2 -3.95 -8.25 22.11
N LYS A 3 -3.06 -7.31 22.24
CA LYS A 3 -3.11 -6.22 21.37
C LYS A 3 -2.62 -6.51 20.02
N GLU A 4 -1.94 -7.59 19.85
CA GLU A 4 -1.37 -7.86 18.58
C GLU A 4 -2.35 -8.01 17.49
N TRP A 5 -3.51 -8.55 17.77
CA TRP A 5 -4.40 -8.69 16.66
C TRP A 5 -5.14 -7.44 16.32
N ASN A 6 -5.00 -6.44 17.15
CA ASN A 6 -5.48 -5.16 16.73
C ASN A 6 -4.53 -4.46 15.83
N SER A 7 -3.33 -5.00 15.65
CA SER A 7 -2.37 -4.35 14.78
C SER A 7 -2.38 -4.91 13.38
N ARG A 8 -3.39 -5.67 13.01
CA ARG A 8 -3.51 -6.10 11.63
C ARG A 8 -4.01 -4.96 10.79
N ARG A 9 -3.07 -4.18 10.32
CA ARG A 9 -3.35 -2.97 9.58
C ARG A 9 -2.33 -2.78 8.50
N VAL A 10 -2.72 -2.05 7.49
CA VAL A 10 -1.82 -1.63 6.43
C VAL A 10 -1.85 -0.12 6.43
N SER A 11 -0.68 0.51 6.40
CA SER A 11 -0.59 1.96 6.35
C SER A 11 -0.41 2.40 4.91
N VAL A 12 -1.12 3.45 4.52
CA VAL A 12 -0.97 4.03 3.18
C VAL A 12 -0.71 5.50 3.37
N LEU A 13 0.45 5.95 2.92
CA LEU A 13 0.90 7.31 3.15
C LEU A 13 1.20 7.98 1.83
N GLY A 14 1.27 9.30 1.84
CA GLY A 14 1.66 10.07 0.68
C GLY A 14 0.49 10.58 -0.12
N GLN A 15 0.58 10.47 -1.43
CA GLN A 15 -0.37 11.13 -2.33
C GLN A 15 -1.61 10.28 -2.59
N VAL A 16 -2.37 10.06 -1.53
CA VAL A 16 -3.68 9.41 -1.60
C VAL A 16 -4.68 10.34 -0.93
N ASN A 17 -5.96 10.12 -1.22
CA ASN A 17 -6.98 11.04 -0.73
C ASN A 17 -7.12 11.04 0.78
N LYS A 18 -6.96 9.89 1.41
CA LYS A 18 -7.12 9.78 2.86
C LYS A 18 -5.96 8.96 3.45
N PRO A 19 -4.76 9.54 3.53
CA PRO A 19 -3.62 8.80 4.06
C PRO A 19 -3.87 8.35 5.50
N GLY A 20 -3.39 7.20 5.84
CA GLY A 20 -3.55 6.66 7.18
C GLY A 20 -3.49 5.16 7.17
N THR A 21 -4.01 4.56 8.23
CA THR A 21 -4.04 3.10 8.33
C THR A 21 -5.41 2.58 7.98
N VAL A 22 -5.43 1.40 7.36
CA VAL A 22 -6.67 0.71 7.06
C VAL A 22 -6.61 -0.68 7.66
N ALA A 23 -7.76 -1.23 7.96
CA ALA A 23 -7.82 -2.59 8.52
C ALA A 23 -7.39 -3.59 7.45
N TYR A 24 -6.59 -4.54 7.87
CA TYR A 24 -6.17 -5.61 6.99
C TYR A 24 -7.25 -6.68 6.94
N PHE A 25 -7.49 -7.25 5.78
CA PHE A 25 -8.35 -8.43 5.66
C PHE A 25 -7.62 -9.46 4.81
N PRO A 26 -7.97 -10.74 4.95
CA PRO A 26 -7.26 -11.79 4.22
C PRO A 26 -7.33 -11.57 2.72
N ARG A 27 -6.21 -11.80 2.06
CA ARG A 27 -6.05 -11.62 0.61
C ARG A 27 -6.15 -10.17 0.16
N MET A 28 -5.94 -9.24 1.08
CA MET A 28 -5.92 -7.83 0.70
C MET A 28 -4.78 -7.59 -0.28
N THR A 29 -5.06 -6.87 -1.36
CA THR A 29 -4.05 -6.57 -2.37
C THR A 29 -3.66 -5.10 -2.30
N ILE A 30 -2.59 -4.77 -3.02
CA ILE A 30 -2.10 -3.39 -3.04
C ILE A 30 -3.17 -2.45 -3.61
N VAL A 31 -3.93 -2.92 -4.60
CA VAL A 31 -5.01 -2.12 -5.17
C VAL A 31 -6.13 -1.93 -4.16
N ASP A 32 -6.44 -2.96 -3.38
CA ASP A 32 -7.46 -2.85 -2.33
C ASP A 32 -7.08 -1.79 -1.31
N ALA A 33 -5.82 -1.75 -0.90
CA ALA A 33 -5.39 -0.78 0.08
C ALA A 33 -5.49 0.65 -0.45
N ILE A 34 -5.10 0.85 -1.71
CA ILE A 34 -5.19 2.18 -2.31
C ILE A 34 -6.66 2.60 -2.40
N ALA A 35 -7.53 1.67 -2.79
CA ALA A 35 -8.95 1.99 -2.88
C ALA A 35 -9.54 2.34 -1.51
N ALA A 36 -9.06 1.68 -0.47
CA ALA A 36 -9.57 1.92 0.88
C ALA A 36 -9.26 3.34 1.38
N VAL A 37 -8.22 3.96 0.85
CA VAL A 37 -7.87 5.33 1.23
C VAL A 37 -8.35 6.35 0.20
N GLY A 38 -9.32 5.97 -0.60
CA GLY A 38 -9.95 6.91 -1.53
C GLY A 38 -9.22 7.07 -2.86
N GLY A 39 -8.22 6.25 -3.12
CA GLY A 39 -7.50 6.30 -4.38
C GLY A 39 -6.38 7.34 -4.38
N PHE A 40 -5.73 7.47 -5.52
CA PHE A 40 -4.62 8.40 -5.68
C PHE A 40 -5.11 9.83 -5.84
N THR A 41 -4.27 10.79 -5.43
CA THR A 41 -4.52 12.18 -5.78
C THR A 41 -4.10 12.43 -7.23
N GLY A 42 -4.41 13.63 -7.72
CA GLY A 42 -4.07 13.96 -9.10
C GLY A 42 -2.59 14.07 -9.39
N ILE A 43 -1.77 14.24 -8.35
CA ILE A 43 -0.34 14.38 -8.53
C ILE A 43 0.44 13.15 -8.08
N ALA A 44 -0.25 12.04 -7.84
CA ALA A 44 0.41 10.83 -7.35
C ALA A 44 1.18 10.14 -8.45
N ALA A 45 2.34 9.60 -8.08
CA ALA A 45 3.12 8.75 -8.97
C ALA A 45 2.54 7.35 -8.92
N LYS A 46 1.54 7.08 -9.74
CA LYS A 46 0.71 5.89 -9.61
C LYS A 46 1.44 4.60 -9.96
N ASN A 47 2.52 4.68 -10.71
CA ASN A 47 3.30 3.51 -11.06
C ASN A 47 4.59 3.41 -10.25
N SER A 48 4.69 4.17 -9.17
CA SER A 48 5.88 4.15 -8.31
C SER A 48 5.46 4.12 -6.86
N VAL A 49 4.64 3.15 -6.51
CA VAL A 49 4.19 2.98 -5.13
C VAL A 49 5.16 2.04 -4.43
N THR A 50 5.74 2.50 -3.35
CA THR A 50 6.73 1.72 -2.61
C THR A 50 6.04 0.95 -1.50
N LEU A 51 6.28 -0.34 -1.46
CA LEU A 51 5.80 -1.21 -0.40
C LEU A 51 6.95 -1.50 0.53
N ARG A 52 6.79 -1.17 1.80
CA ARG A 52 7.77 -1.49 2.83
C ARG A 52 7.22 -2.61 3.68
N ARG A 53 8.02 -3.63 3.86
CA ARG A 53 7.62 -4.80 4.63
C ARG A 53 8.73 -5.16 5.59
N GLU A 54 8.38 -5.34 6.84
CA GLU A 54 9.35 -5.74 7.83
C GLU A 54 9.33 -7.25 7.97
N ARG A 55 10.50 -7.85 7.89
CA ARG A 55 10.65 -9.28 8.06
C ARG A 55 11.86 -9.54 8.92
N GLU A 56 11.66 -10.20 10.05
CA GLU A 56 12.78 -10.65 10.88
C GLU A 56 13.71 -9.50 11.23
N GLY A 57 13.14 -8.35 11.56
CA GLY A 57 13.92 -7.20 11.95
C GLY A 57 14.50 -6.40 10.81
N ARG A 58 14.18 -6.76 9.57
CA ARG A 58 14.67 -6.04 8.42
C ARG A 58 13.52 -5.42 7.67
N VAL A 59 13.76 -4.24 7.11
CA VAL A 59 12.77 -3.58 6.27
C VAL A 59 13.17 -3.77 4.83
N VAL A 60 12.27 -4.34 4.03
CA VAL A 60 12.47 -4.56 2.62
C VAL A 60 11.53 -3.66 1.86
N SER A 61 12.03 -2.97 0.85
CA SER A 61 11.22 -2.05 0.06
C SER A 61 11.21 -2.48 -1.38
N HIS A 62 10.02 -2.45 -1.99
CA HIS A 62 9.85 -2.73 -3.40
C HIS A 62 8.92 -1.69 -3.99
N THR A 63 9.16 -1.32 -5.22
CA THR A 63 8.31 -0.37 -5.93
C THR A 63 7.47 -1.12 -6.94
N TYR A 64 6.18 -0.81 -6.97
CA TYR A 64 5.24 -1.52 -7.83
C TYR A 64 4.48 -0.54 -8.73
N PRO A 65 4.18 -0.96 -9.96
CA PRO A 65 3.43 -0.11 -10.89
C PRO A 65 1.92 -0.29 -10.68
N VAL A 66 1.39 0.37 -9.67
CA VAL A 66 0.02 0.13 -9.25
C VAL A 66 -1.00 0.51 -10.33
N ALA A 67 -0.71 1.56 -11.11
CA ALA A 67 -1.63 1.91 -12.20
C ALA A 67 -1.74 0.77 -13.21
N ASP A 68 -0.61 0.15 -13.56
CA ASP A 68 -0.63 -0.98 -14.48
C ASP A 68 -1.30 -2.19 -13.86
N ILE A 69 -1.10 -2.40 -12.56
CA ILE A 69 -1.76 -3.50 -11.85
C ILE A 69 -3.28 -3.33 -11.91
N SER A 70 -3.76 -2.12 -11.65
CA SER A 70 -5.20 -1.90 -11.63
C SER A 70 -5.82 -1.99 -13.01
N GLU A 71 -5.02 -1.81 -14.06
CA GLU A 71 -5.52 -1.94 -15.43
C GLU A 71 -5.26 -3.31 -16.03
N GLY A 72 -4.73 -4.23 -15.23
CA GLY A 72 -4.52 -5.59 -15.69
C GLY A 72 -3.25 -5.83 -16.47
N ARG A 73 -2.35 -4.84 -16.53
CA ARG A 73 -1.10 -4.99 -17.27
C ARG A 73 0.03 -5.57 -16.44
N ALA A 74 -0.14 -5.66 -15.14
CA ALA A 74 0.85 -6.24 -14.25
C ALA A 74 0.14 -7.07 -13.20
N GLY A 75 0.82 -8.05 -12.65
CA GLY A 75 0.23 -8.93 -11.65
C GLY A 75 0.00 -8.20 -10.34
N ASN A 76 -1.11 -8.50 -9.66
CA ASN A 76 -1.43 -7.87 -8.41
C ASN A 76 -0.52 -8.38 -7.29
N VAL A 77 -0.44 -7.63 -6.21
CA VAL A 77 0.43 -7.94 -5.09
C VAL A 77 -0.44 -8.13 -3.86
N THR A 78 -0.27 -9.25 -3.18
CA THR A 78 -0.99 -9.52 -1.95
C THR A 78 -0.21 -8.95 -0.77
N LEU A 79 -0.90 -8.24 0.09
CA LEU A 79 -0.29 -7.61 1.25
C LEU A 79 -0.33 -8.54 2.45
N VAL A 80 0.50 -8.22 3.45
CA VAL A 80 0.44 -8.89 4.74
C VAL A 80 0.25 -7.83 5.81
N PRO A 81 -0.23 -8.21 6.99
CA PRO A 81 -0.41 -7.22 8.06
C PRO A 81 0.90 -6.53 8.39
N GLY A 82 0.84 -5.23 8.59
CA GLY A 82 2.00 -4.44 8.91
C GLY A 82 2.68 -3.79 7.73
N ASP A 83 2.24 -4.08 6.51
CA ASP A 83 2.81 -3.46 5.34
C ASP A 83 2.54 -1.96 5.33
N VAL A 84 3.48 -1.22 4.77
CA VAL A 84 3.36 0.23 4.62
C VAL A 84 3.51 0.56 3.15
N LEU A 85 2.55 1.29 2.61
CA LEU A 85 2.59 1.76 1.24
C LEU A 85 2.88 3.25 1.24
N VAL A 86 3.81 3.67 0.41
CA VAL A 86 4.15 5.08 0.27
C VAL A 86 3.94 5.47 -1.18
N VAL A 87 3.07 6.44 -1.39
CA VAL A 87 2.76 6.93 -2.73
C VAL A 87 3.42 8.29 -2.87
N GLU A 88 4.40 8.36 -3.75
CA GLU A 88 5.15 9.58 -3.91
C GLU A 88 4.47 10.52 -4.89
N GLU A 89 4.89 11.77 -4.85
CA GLU A 89 4.39 12.76 -5.77
C GLU A 89 5.06 12.60 -7.11
N ARG A 90 4.28 12.74 -8.18
CA ARG A 90 4.81 12.71 -9.52
C ARG A 90 5.64 13.96 -9.76
N LEU A 91 6.81 13.80 -10.32
CA LEU A 91 7.71 14.92 -10.50
C LEU A 91 7.49 15.67 -11.80
N PHE A 92 6.72 15.13 -12.69
CA PHE A 92 6.45 15.82 -13.97
C PHE A 92 4.98 15.83 -14.27
#